data_2e80c663cf15fa9997929c0d92722e4b
#
_entry.id   2e80c663cf15fa9997929c0d92722e4b
#
_cell.length_a   1.000
_cell.length_b   1.000
_cell.length_c   1.000
_cell.angle_alpha   90.00
_cell.angle_beta   90.00
_cell.angle_gamma   90.00
#
_symmetry.space_group_name_H-M   'P 1'
#
loop_
_entity.id
_entity.type
_entity.pdbx_description
1 polymer ?
#
loop_
_entity_poly.entity_id
_entity_poly.type
_entity_poly.pdbx_seq_one_letter_code
_entity_poly.pdbx_strand_id
1 'polypeptide(L)'
;MAAITASMVAELRAKTDAPMMECKKALTEADSDMAKAEELLRVKLGSKAGKAASRVTAEGVVASFIEGNTGALIEVNCETDFVTKNDSFLAMAQAAAQLIAQHNPASIEALGALPYSQDGFGPTMEDVRKGLIGKIGENMSFRRYKRFSGDASVTSYLHGTRIGVVVEYTGQETAARDVAMHVAAMKPVALTSADVPADLIEKERSVAQAKAAESGKPAEIVAKMIDGSVQKYLKEVSLFNQPFVKNDKQTVEQMLKAAGTTVKAFTLYVVGEGIEKRTDDFAAEVAAQVAAARQGA
;
A
#
# COMPACT_ATOMS: atom_id res chain seq x y z
N MET A 1 23.93 -20.27 -38.05
CA MET A 1 23.04 -19.50 -37.17
C MET A 1 21.84 -19.01 -37.98
N ALA A 2 20.63 -19.36 -37.57
CA ALA A 2 19.43 -18.85 -38.24
C ALA A 2 19.34 -17.34 -38.04
N ALA A 3 18.95 -16.59 -39.09
CA ALA A 3 18.84 -15.14 -39.01
C ALA A 3 17.63 -14.78 -38.15
N ILE A 4 17.85 -13.99 -37.09
CA ILE A 4 16.76 -13.48 -36.24
C ILE A 4 15.96 -12.44 -37.03
N THR A 5 14.71 -12.75 -37.29
CA THR A 5 13.81 -11.87 -38.03
C THR A 5 13.07 -10.88 -37.11
N ALA A 6 12.67 -9.73 -37.64
CA ALA A 6 11.85 -8.77 -36.92
C ALA A 6 10.51 -9.40 -36.45
N SER A 7 9.96 -10.35 -37.23
CA SER A 7 8.74 -11.09 -36.85
C SER A 7 8.95 -11.94 -35.60
N MET A 8 10.05 -12.67 -35.47
CA MET A 8 10.37 -13.45 -34.26
C MET A 8 10.50 -12.57 -33.03
N VAL A 9 11.14 -11.40 -33.17
CA VAL A 9 11.27 -10.44 -32.06
C VAL A 9 9.90 -9.89 -31.67
N ALA A 10 9.04 -9.57 -32.64
CA ALA A 10 7.68 -9.10 -32.38
C ALA A 10 6.81 -10.17 -31.73
N GLU A 11 6.91 -11.44 -32.18
CA GLU A 11 6.19 -12.57 -31.59
C GLU A 11 6.61 -12.83 -30.14
N LEU A 12 7.94 -12.86 -29.86
CA LEU A 12 8.43 -13.04 -28.49
C LEU A 12 8.02 -11.88 -27.59
N ARG A 13 8.03 -10.65 -28.12
CA ARG A 13 7.54 -9.49 -27.39
C ARG A 13 6.04 -9.57 -27.14
N ALA A 14 5.23 -10.00 -28.08
CA ALA A 14 3.78 -10.16 -27.88
C ALA A 14 3.46 -11.20 -26.78
N LYS A 15 4.27 -12.24 -26.65
CA LYS A 15 4.12 -13.27 -25.60
C LYS A 15 4.63 -12.81 -24.22
N THR A 16 5.72 -12.06 -24.18
CA THR A 16 6.43 -11.76 -22.93
C THR A 16 6.31 -10.32 -22.48
N ASP A 17 5.86 -9.43 -23.39
CA ASP A 17 5.82 -7.98 -23.23
C ASP A 17 7.18 -7.38 -22.76
N ALA A 18 8.26 -8.12 -22.99
CA ALA A 18 9.61 -7.70 -22.67
C ALA A 18 10.12 -6.61 -23.63
N PRO A 19 11.10 -5.77 -23.23
CA PRO A 19 11.69 -4.78 -24.11
C PRO A 19 12.25 -5.41 -25.38
N MET A 20 12.02 -4.78 -26.54
CA MET A 20 12.40 -5.29 -27.88
C MET A 20 13.86 -5.75 -27.95
N MET A 21 14.78 -4.98 -27.37
CA MET A 21 16.21 -5.32 -27.38
C MET A 21 16.54 -6.55 -26.53
N GLU A 22 15.82 -6.77 -25.45
CA GLU A 22 15.98 -7.98 -24.62
C GLU A 22 15.44 -9.21 -25.35
N CYS A 23 14.29 -9.09 -26.05
CA CYS A 23 13.77 -10.15 -26.92
C CYS A 23 14.77 -10.53 -28.03
N LYS A 24 15.38 -9.53 -28.69
CA LYS A 24 16.38 -9.76 -29.72
C LYS A 24 17.62 -10.48 -29.14
N LYS A 25 18.13 -10.05 -27.98
CA LYS A 25 19.28 -10.69 -27.32
C LYS A 25 18.95 -12.12 -26.92
N ALA A 26 17.78 -12.37 -26.33
CA ALA A 26 17.36 -13.71 -25.92
C ALA A 26 17.25 -14.66 -27.13
N LEU A 27 16.67 -14.21 -28.24
CA LEU A 27 16.63 -14.99 -29.47
C LEU A 27 18.03 -15.29 -30.02
N THR A 28 18.96 -14.33 -29.91
CA THR A 28 20.34 -14.53 -30.31
C THR A 28 21.01 -15.61 -29.45
N GLU A 29 20.87 -15.55 -28.15
CA GLU A 29 21.43 -16.51 -27.19
C GLU A 29 20.76 -17.88 -27.27
N ALA A 30 19.51 -17.95 -27.74
CA ALA A 30 18.76 -19.18 -27.95
C ALA A 30 18.87 -19.78 -29.34
N ASP A 31 19.74 -19.26 -30.20
CA ASP A 31 19.88 -19.68 -31.61
C ASP A 31 18.54 -19.72 -32.38
N SER A 32 17.69 -18.70 -32.14
CA SER A 32 16.36 -18.55 -32.74
C SER A 32 15.29 -19.54 -32.20
N ASP A 33 15.58 -20.30 -31.14
CA ASP A 33 14.60 -21.13 -30.45
C ASP A 33 13.71 -20.25 -29.58
N MET A 34 12.41 -20.17 -29.92
CA MET A 34 11.43 -19.31 -29.27
C MET A 34 11.19 -19.70 -27.81
N ALA A 35 11.07 -21.00 -27.49
CA ALA A 35 10.81 -21.48 -26.15
C ALA A 35 12.01 -21.23 -25.22
N LYS A 36 13.22 -21.51 -25.70
CA LYS A 36 14.47 -21.24 -24.98
C LYS A 36 14.70 -19.74 -24.79
N ALA A 37 14.36 -18.91 -25.79
CA ALA A 37 14.45 -17.45 -25.66
C ALA A 37 13.50 -16.90 -24.60
N GLU A 38 12.29 -17.44 -24.49
CA GLU A 38 11.30 -17.09 -23.47
C GLU A 38 11.82 -17.47 -22.06
N GLU A 39 12.40 -18.65 -21.89
CA GLU A 39 13.02 -19.08 -20.64
C GLU A 39 14.20 -18.18 -20.23
N LEU A 40 15.10 -17.88 -21.15
CA LEU A 40 16.23 -16.96 -20.94
C LEU A 40 15.75 -15.56 -20.53
N LEU A 41 14.70 -15.05 -21.15
CA LEU A 41 14.11 -13.77 -20.76
C LEU A 41 13.57 -13.81 -19.33
N ARG A 42 12.85 -14.86 -18.96
CA ARG A 42 12.30 -15.02 -17.62
C ARG A 42 13.37 -14.98 -16.54
N VAL A 43 14.48 -15.72 -16.74
CA VAL A 43 15.64 -15.71 -15.84
C VAL A 43 16.29 -14.33 -15.78
N LYS A 44 16.49 -13.69 -16.93
CA LYS A 44 17.17 -12.40 -17.05
C LYS A 44 16.38 -11.25 -16.43
N LEU A 45 15.06 -11.23 -16.65
CA LEU A 45 14.16 -10.23 -16.05
C LEU A 45 14.08 -10.40 -14.54
N GLY A 46 14.00 -11.64 -14.04
CA GLY A 46 14.01 -11.93 -12.61
C GLY A 46 15.30 -11.46 -11.92
N SER A 47 16.45 -11.55 -12.58
CA SER A 47 17.74 -11.10 -12.02
C SER A 47 17.85 -9.57 -11.86
N LYS A 48 17.05 -8.79 -12.60
CA LYS A 48 17.05 -7.32 -12.49
C LYS A 48 16.43 -6.84 -11.17
N ALA A 49 15.58 -7.65 -10.54
CA ALA A 49 14.95 -7.32 -9.27
C ALA A 49 15.96 -7.04 -8.15
N GLY A 50 17.07 -7.82 -8.08
CA GLY A 50 18.13 -7.63 -7.10
C GLY A 50 18.79 -6.24 -7.21
N LYS A 51 18.97 -5.72 -8.42
CA LYS A 51 19.55 -4.39 -8.66
C LYS A 51 18.56 -3.25 -8.32
N ALA A 52 17.27 -3.52 -8.41
CA ALA A 52 16.23 -2.55 -8.09
C ALA A 52 15.94 -2.46 -6.60
N ALA A 53 16.26 -3.49 -5.80
CA ALA A 53 15.84 -3.66 -4.42
C ALA A 53 16.21 -2.49 -3.46
N SER A 54 17.27 -1.74 -3.77
CA SER A 54 17.70 -0.59 -2.95
C SER A 54 16.95 0.71 -3.26
N ARG A 55 16.14 0.74 -4.32
CA ARG A 55 15.39 1.94 -4.70
C ARG A 55 14.13 2.08 -3.85
N VAL A 56 13.87 3.30 -3.36
CA VAL A 56 12.73 3.60 -2.48
C VAL A 56 11.42 3.46 -3.24
N THR A 57 10.47 2.74 -2.65
CA THR A 57 9.13 2.53 -3.18
C THR A 57 8.11 3.24 -2.30
N ALA A 58 7.83 4.52 -2.56
CA ALA A 58 6.92 5.35 -1.77
C ALA A 58 5.53 5.55 -2.41
N GLU A 59 5.37 5.15 -3.67
CA GLU A 59 4.11 5.05 -4.37
C GLU A 59 3.58 3.61 -4.31
N GLY A 60 2.40 3.33 -4.82
CA GLY A 60 1.83 1.99 -4.80
C GLY A 60 0.33 1.95 -4.74
N VAL A 61 -0.20 0.78 -4.37
CA VAL A 61 -1.63 0.54 -4.23
C VAL A 61 -1.96 -0.20 -2.94
N VAL A 62 -3.16 0.00 -2.45
CA VAL A 62 -3.79 -0.86 -1.45
C VAL A 62 -4.80 -1.75 -2.16
N ALA A 63 -4.71 -3.05 -1.95
CA ALA A 63 -5.67 -4.03 -2.44
C ALA A 63 -6.35 -4.76 -1.27
N SER A 64 -7.60 -5.17 -1.48
CA SER A 64 -8.36 -5.95 -0.50
C SER A 64 -9.08 -7.10 -1.16
N PHE A 65 -9.25 -8.18 -0.41
CA PHE A 65 -10.06 -9.32 -0.79
C PHE A 65 -10.93 -9.73 0.41
N ILE A 66 -12.23 -9.89 0.20
CA ILE A 66 -13.19 -10.28 1.24
C ILE A 66 -14.02 -11.44 0.70
N GLU A 67 -14.12 -12.51 1.49
CA GLU A 67 -14.95 -13.66 1.23
C GLU A 67 -15.57 -14.14 2.55
N GLY A 68 -16.85 -13.88 2.73
CA GLY A 68 -17.55 -14.17 3.99
C GLY A 68 -16.95 -13.41 5.17
N ASN A 69 -16.54 -14.14 6.21
CA ASN A 69 -15.91 -13.56 7.41
C ASN A 69 -14.37 -13.55 7.32
N THR A 70 -13.83 -13.86 6.15
CA THR A 70 -12.39 -13.85 5.91
C THR A 70 -12.04 -12.76 4.93
N GLY A 71 -10.94 -12.07 5.17
CA GLY A 71 -10.46 -11.04 4.28
C GLY A 71 -9.00 -10.72 4.46
N ALA A 72 -8.49 -9.89 3.56
CA ALA A 72 -7.13 -9.34 3.65
C ALA A 72 -7.09 -7.92 3.10
N LEU A 73 -6.17 -7.16 3.64
CA LEU A 73 -5.76 -5.84 3.16
C LEU A 73 -4.23 -5.88 2.98
N ILE A 74 -3.73 -5.45 1.84
CA ILE A 74 -2.30 -5.40 1.54
C ILE A 74 -1.92 -4.05 0.93
N GLU A 75 -0.76 -3.53 1.29
CA GLU A 75 -0.10 -2.43 0.61
C GLU A 75 1.05 -2.98 -0.24
N VAL A 76 0.99 -2.71 -1.54
CA VAL A 76 2.02 -3.08 -2.51
C VAL A 76 2.61 -1.79 -3.08
N ASN A 77 3.91 -1.60 -2.86
CA ASN A 77 4.60 -0.37 -3.23
C ASN A 77 5.37 -0.49 -4.55
N CYS A 78 5.53 0.64 -5.23
CA CYS A 78 6.35 0.86 -6.43
C CYS A 78 7.05 2.22 -6.35
N GLU A 79 7.90 2.54 -7.33
CA GLU A 79 8.67 3.79 -7.32
C GLU A 79 7.82 4.99 -7.74
N THR A 80 7.01 4.84 -8.82
CA THR A 80 6.23 5.94 -9.41
C THR A 80 4.72 5.64 -9.43
N ASP A 81 3.93 6.70 -9.55
CA ASP A 81 2.47 6.61 -9.69
C ASP A 81 2.02 6.08 -11.06
N PHE A 82 2.90 6.04 -12.08
CA PHE A 82 2.61 5.42 -13.36
C PHE A 82 2.35 3.93 -13.24
N VAL A 83 3.16 3.23 -12.43
CA VAL A 83 3.01 1.78 -12.19
C VAL A 83 1.70 1.46 -11.47
N THR A 84 1.16 2.38 -10.67
CA THR A 84 -0.13 2.19 -9.99
C THR A 84 -1.33 2.04 -10.94
N LYS A 85 -1.15 2.34 -12.22
CA LYS A 85 -2.14 2.19 -13.30
C LYS A 85 -1.85 1.01 -14.23
N ASN A 86 -0.77 0.27 -13.98
CA ASN A 86 -0.38 -0.87 -14.80
C ASN A 86 -1.22 -2.10 -14.43
N ASP A 87 -1.89 -2.70 -15.40
CA ASP A 87 -2.81 -3.83 -15.18
C ASP A 87 -2.13 -5.03 -14.55
N SER A 88 -0.89 -5.36 -14.95
CA SER A 88 -0.14 -6.48 -14.39
C SER A 88 0.22 -6.25 -12.91
N PHE A 89 0.58 -5.01 -12.55
CA PHE A 89 0.84 -4.63 -11.16
C PHE A 89 -0.42 -4.70 -10.29
N LEU A 90 -1.54 -4.19 -10.80
CA LEU A 90 -2.83 -4.25 -10.12
C LEU A 90 -3.31 -5.69 -9.93
N ALA A 91 -3.18 -6.54 -10.96
CA ALA A 91 -3.54 -7.95 -10.90
C ALA A 91 -2.69 -8.70 -9.85
N MET A 92 -1.37 -8.45 -9.80
CA MET A 92 -0.48 -9.03 -8.78
C MET A 92 -0.90 -8.59 -7.36
N ALA A 93 -1.21 -7.31 -7.16
CA ALA A 93 -1.64 -6.80 -5.85
C ALA A 93 -2.96 -7.43 -5.40
N GLN A 94 -3.93 -7.58 -6.32
CA GLN A 94 -5.22 -8.22 -6.05
C GLN A 94 -5.06 -9.72 -5.73
N ALA A 95 -4.23 -10.43 -6.49
CA ALA A 95 -3.92 -11.83 -6.23
C ALA A 95 -3.20 -12.03 -4.89
N ALA A 96 -2.30 -11.13 -4.52
CA ALA A 96 -1.65 -11.16 -3.20
C ALA A 96 -2.66 -11.02 -2.07
N ALA A 97 -3.64 -10.10 -2.17
CA ALA A 97 -4.72 -9.98 -1.19
C ALA A 97 -5.53 -11.27 -1.07
N GLN A 98 -5.87 -11.89 -2.19
CA GLN A 98 -6.61 -13.17 -2.23
C GLN A 98 -5.81 -14.30 -1.59
N LEU A 99 -4.54 -14.46 -1.95
CA LEU A 99 -3.66 -15.49 -1.37
C LEU A 99 -3.48 -15.32 0.14
N ILE A 100 -3.36 -14.09 0.63
CA ILE A 100 -3.30 -13.82 2.07
C ILE A 100 -4.59 -14.27 2.77
N ALA A 101 -5.75 -13.93 2.22
CA ALA A 101 -7.02 -14.33 2.80
C ALA A 101 -7.17 -15.86 2.86
N GLN A 102 -6.80 -16.55 1.79
CA GLN A 102 -6.97 -18.00 1.65
C GLN A 102 -5.93 -18.82 2.42
N HIS A 103 -4.67 -18.42 2.39
CA HIS A 103 -3.56 -19.25 2.89
C HIS A 103 -2.97 -18.80 4.23
N ASN A 104 -3.32 -17.59 4.72
CA ASN A 104 -2.80 -17.05 5.98
C ASN A 104 -1.26 -17.14 6.12
N PRO A 105 -0.49 -16.61 5.16
CA PRO A 105 0.96 -16.66 5.24
C PRO A 105 1.44 -15.96 6.52
N ALA A 106 2.50 -16.48 7.14
CA ALA A 106 3.01 -15.95 8.40
C ALA A 106 3.89 -14.69 8.21
N SER A 107 4.38 -14.45 7.00
CA SER A 107 5.24 -13.29 6.67
C SER A 107 5.15 -12.93 5.20
N ILE A 108 5.78 -11.81 4.82
CA ILE A 108 5.91 -11.39 3.40
C ILE A 108 6.68 -12.44 2.58
N GLU A 109 7.70 -13.05 3.17
CA GLU A 109 8.48 -14.11 2.52
C GLU A 109 7.60 -15.35 2.29
N ALA A 110 6.76 -15.70 3.28
CA ALA A 110 5.81 -16.81 3.13
C ALA A 110 4.74 -16.52 2.06
N LEU A 111 4.27 -15.27 1.95
CA LEU A 111 3.41 -14.84 0.85
C LEU A 111 4.12 -15.01 -0.49
N GLY A 112 5.38 -14.56 -0.57
CA GLY A 112 6.21 -14.68 -1.77
C GLY A 112 6.41 -16.11 -2.24
N ALA A 113 6.44 -17.09 -1.32
CA ALA A 113 6.60 -18.50 -1.61
C ALA A 113 5.31 -19.21 -2.10
N LEU A 114 4.14 -18.57 -1.97
CA LEU A 114 2.89 -19.18 -2.41
C LEU A 114 2.83 -19.38 -3.93
N PRO A 115 2.22 -20.49 -4.38
CA PRO A 115 2.05 -20.77 -5.80
C PRO A 115 1.23 -19.67 -6.50
N TYR A 116 1.81 -19.06 -7.50
CA TYR A 116 1.14 -18.08 -8.36
C TYR A 116 1.89 -17.91 -9.67
N SER A 117 1.15 -17.69 -10.75
CA SER A 117 1.72 -17.43 -12.07
C SER A 117 0.93 -16.35 -12.78
N GLN A 118 1.63 -15.41 -13.42
CA GLN A 118 1.05 -14.31 -14.16
C GLN A 118 2.02 -13.84 -15.26
N ASP A 119 1.51 -13.51 -16.44
CA ASP A 119 2.29 -12.93 -17.55
C ASP A 119 3.54 -13.75 -17.92
N GLY A 120 3.48 -15.08 -17.84
CA GLY A 120 4.61 -15.96 -18.10
C GLY A 120 5.63 -16.04 -16.95
N PHE A 121 5.43 -15.32 -15.84
CA PHE A 121 6.23 -15.42 -14.63
C PHE A 121 5.59 -16.38 -13.62
N GLY A 122 6.38 -16.98 -12.79
CA GLY A 122 6.03 -17.97 -11.78
C GLY A 122 7.19 -18.95 -11.56
N PRO A 123 7.02 -20.00 -10.77
CA PRO A 123 5.77 -20.55 -10.24
C PRO A 123 5.28 -19.93 -8.93
N THR A 124 5.98 -18.95 -8.35
CA THR A 124 5.61 -18.34 -7.07
C THR A 124 5.25 -16.87 -7.21
N MET A 125 4.59 -16.32 -6.20
CA MET A 125 4.25 -14.89 -6.13
C MET A 125 5.52 -14.01 -6.17
N GLU A 126 6.61 -14.46 -5.57
CA GLU A 126 7.92 -13.76 -5.61
C GLU A 126 8.54 -13.78 -7.01
N ASP A 127 8.39 -14.88 -7.76
CA ASP A 127 8.85 -14.96 -9.15
C ASP A 127 8.07 -14.01 -10.04
N VAL A 128 6.75 -13.89 -9.83
CA VAL A 128 5.91 -12.91 -10.52
C VAL A 128 6.37 -11.49 -10.20
N ARG A 129 6.57 -11.15 -8.93
CA ARG A 129 7.06 -9.83 -8.52
C ARG A 129 8.40 -9.50 -9.17
N LYS A 130 9.37 -10.42 -9.13
CA LYS A 130 10.69 -10.25 -9.77
C LYS A 130 10.59 -10.10 -11.28
N GLY A 131 9.73 -10.89 -11.90
CA GLY A 131 9.46 -10.80 -13.33
C GLY A 131 8.91 -9.44 -13.73
N LEU A 132 7.92 -8.93 -12.99
CA LEU A 132 7.33 -7.61 -13.24
C LEU A 132 8.33 -6.47 -13.00
N ILE A 133 9.20 -6.56 -11.97
CA ILE A 133 10.29 -5.60 -11.78
C ILE A 133 11.21 -5.58 -13.01
N GLY A 134 11.55 -6.73 -13.54
CA GLY A 134 12.38 -6.83 -14.75
C GLY A 134 11.70 -6.28 -16.01
N LYS A 135 10.38 -6.54 -16.16
CA LYS A 135 9.54 -6.14 -17.29
C LYS A 135 9.28 -4.63 -17.29
N ILE A 136 8.86 -4.08 -16.15
CA ILE A 136 8.45 -2.68 -15.99
C ILE A 136 9.67 -1.77 -15.73
N GLY A 137 10.70 -2.30 -15.05
CA GLY A 137 11.94 -1.57 -14.76
C GLY A 137 11.94 -0.83 -13.43
N GLU A 138 10.86 -0.90 -12.66
CA GLU A 138 10.74 -0.28 -11.34
C GLU A 138 10.77 -1.32 -10.22
N ASN A 139 11.30 -0.93 -9.06
CA ASN A 139 11.23 -1.72 -7.85
C ASN A 139 9.77 -1.86 -7.37
N MET A 140 9.44 -3.03 -6.85
CA MET A 140 8.13 -3.32 -6.27
C MET A 140 8.29 -4.13 -5.00
N SER A 141 7.48 -3.85 -3.98
CA SER A 141 7.55 -4.55 -2.71
C SER A 141 6.17 -4.80 -2.12
N PHE A 142 5.96 -5.99 -1.57
CA PHE A 142 4.88 -6.24 -0.62
C PHE A 142 5.29 -5.64 0.70
N ARG A 143 4.66 -4.53 1.10
CA ARG A 143 5.12 -3.77 2.27
C ARG A 143 4.57 -4.30 3.58
N ARG A 144 3.25 -4.40 3.65
CA ARG A 144 2.51 -4.83 4.83
C ARG A 144 1.16 -5.40 4.44
N TYR A 145 0.66 -6.32 5.21
CA TYR A 145 -0.69 -6.83 5.06
C TYR A 145 -1.31 -7.15 6.42
N LYS A 146 -2.62 -7.29 6.43
CA LYS A 146 -3.36 -7.84 7.55
C LYS A 146 -4.44 -8.78 7.02
N ARG A 147 -4.53 -9.97 7.62
CA ARG A 147 -5.60 -10.93 7.41
C ARG A 147 -6.65 -10.77 8.49
N PHE A 148 -7.88 -10.93 8.10
CA PHE A 148 -9.06 -10.90 8.97
C PHE A 148 -9.74 -12.25 8.89
N SER A 149 -10.08 -12.80 10.04
CA SER A 149 -10.83 -14.06 10.14
C SER A 149 -11.39 -14.21 11.55
N GLY A 150 -12.59 -14.71 11.69
CA GLY A 150 -13.24 -14.87 12.99
C GLY A 150 -14.76 -14.85 12.87
N ASP A 151 -15.43 -14.61 14.00
CA ASP A 151 -16.90 -14.58 14.08
C ASP A 151 -17.52 -13.25 13.62
N ALA A 152 -16.71 -12.20 13.51
CA ALA A 152 -17.15 -10.92 13.01
C ALA A 152 -17.25 -10.94 11.48
N SER A 153 -18.27 -10.28 10.95
CA SER A 153 -18.32 -9.98 9.51
C SER A 153 -17.27 -8.95 9.17
N VAL A 154 -16.78 -8.99 7.93
CA VAL A 154 -15.74 -8.10 7.43
C VAL A 154 -16.24 -7.38 6.19
N THR A 155 -16.00 -6.08 6.10
CA THR A 155 -16.24 -5.31 4.88
C THR A 155 -15.07 -4.39 4.60
N SER A 156 -14.88 -3.99 3.34
CA SER A 156 -13.80 -3.12 2.93
C SER A 156 -14.29 -1.93 2.12
N TYR A 157 -13.51 -0.85 2.16
CA TYR A 157 -13.66 0.32 1.30
C TYR A 157 -12.28 0.74 0.77
N LEU A 158 -12.18 0.89 -0.54
CA LEU A 158 -11.01 1.43 -1.21
C LEU A 158 -11.33 2.82 -1.76
N HIS A 159 -10.55 3.81 -1.38
CA HIS A 159 -10.66 5.15 -1.95
C HIS A 159 -9.57 5.33 -3.02
N GLY A 160 -9.96 5.15 -4.27
CA GLY A 160 -9.00 4.97 -5.36
C GLY A 160 -8.12 3.74 -5.11
N THR A 161 -6.85 3.87 -5.45
CA THR A 161 -5.84 2.82 -5.19
C THR A 161 -4.96 3.11 -3.98
N ARG A 162 -5.11 4.29 -3.33
CA ARG A 162 -4.14 4.77 -2.33
C ARG A 162 -4.56 4.58 -0.89
N ILE A 163 -5.85 4.42 -0.62
CA ILE A 163 -6.37 4.26 0.76
C ILE A 163 -7.26 3.04 0.79
N GLY A 164 -7.01 2.14 1.74
CA GLY A 164 -7.84 0.99 1.99
C GLY A 164 -8.22 0.88 3.46
N VAL A 165 -9.48 0.57 3.71
CA VAL A 165 -10.03 0.36 5.04
C VAL A 165 -10.74 -0.97 5.09
N VAL A 166 -10.51 -1.73 6.15
CA VAL A 166 -11.29 -2.91 6.50
C VAL A 166 -11.93 -2.66 7.86
N VAL A 167 -13.20 -3.01 7.98
CA VAL A 167 -13.99 -2.92 9.21
C VAL A 167 -14.50 -4.30 9.61
N GLU A 168 -14.25 -4.67 10.85
CA GLU A 168 -14.79 -5.87 11.50
C GLU A 168 -16.05 -5.46 12.29
N TYR A 169 -17.19 -6.08 12.01
CA TYR A 169 -18.48 -5.64 12.53
C TYR A 169 -19.46 -6.79 12.80
N THR A 170 -20.53 -6.45 13.50
CA THR A 170 -21.76 -7.26 13.60
C THR A 170 -22.95 -6.35 13.32
N GLY A 171 -23.95 -6.84 12.59
CA GLY A 171 -25.15 -6.08 12.21
C GLY A 171 -25.19 -5.78 10.72
N GLN A 172 -25.51 -4.55 10.33
CA GLN A 172 -25.74 -4.18 8.93
C GLN A 172 -24.47 -3.83 8.18
N GLU A 173 -24.22 -4.51 7.07
CA GLU A 173 -23.04 -4.26 6.21
C GLU A 173 -23.01 -2.83 5.66
N THR A 174 -24.15 -2.27 5.28
CA THR A 174 -24.22 -0.90 4.75
C THR A 174 -23.70 0.12 5.75
N ALA A 175 -24.05 -0.01 7.04
CA ALA A 175 -23.56 0.86 8.09
C ALA A 175 -22.05 0.69 8.32
N ALA A 176 -21.56 -0.55 8.31
CA ALA A 176 -20.13 -0.84 8.43
C ALA A 176 -19.32 -0.30 7.25
N ARG A 177 -19.84 -0.40 6.03
CA ARG A 177 -19.21 0.16 4.83
C ARG A 177 -19.18 1.69 4.84
N ASP A 178 -20.21 2.32 5.38
CA ASP A 178 -20.26 3.77 5.59
C ASP A 178 -19.20 4.21 6.62
N VAL A 179 -18.99 3.40 7.67
CA VAL A 179 -17.87 3.61 8.62
C VAL A 179 -16.52 3.44 7.92
N ALA A 180 -16.34 2.42 7.08
CA ALA A 180 -15.08 2.25 6.35
C ALA A 180 -14.76 3.48 5.47
N MET A 181 -15.76 4.04 4.80
CA MET A 181 -15.63 5.29 4.04
C MET A 181 -15.30 6.48 4.95
N HIS A 182 -15.96 6.58 6.11
CA HIS A 182 -15.68 7.62 7.11
C HIS A 182 -14.22 7.53 7.61
N VAL A 183 -13.75 6.31 7.94
CA VAL A 183 -12.36 6.07 8.37
C VAL A 183 -11.35 6.50 7.29
N ALA A 184 -11.62 6.21 6.02
CA ALA A 184 -10.77 6.64 4.91
C ALA A 184 -10.65 8.18 4.82
N ALA A 185 -11.74 8.89 5.09
CA ALA A 185 -11.80 10.35 5.03
C ALA A 185 -11.22 11.02 6.28
N MET A 186 -11.65 10.58 7.47
CA MET A 186 -11.38 11.25 8.75
C MET A 186 -10.16 10.70 9.50
N LYS A 187 -9.66 9.53 9.10
CA LYS A 187 -8.44 8.88 9.62
C LYS A 187 -8.36 8.83 11.15
N PRO A 188 -9.38 8.31 11.85
CA PRO A 188 -9.29 8.14 13.30
C PRO A 188 -8.14 7.21 13.65
N VAL A 189 -7.55 7.40 14.84
CA VAL A 189 -6.44 6.56 15.31
C VAL A 189 -6.90 5.42 16.21
N ALA A 190 -8.11 5.51 16.78
CA ALA A 190 -8.66 4.52 17.69
C ALA A 190 -10.20 4.45 17.57
N LEU A 191 -10.81 3.38 18.09
CA LEU A 191 -12.27 3.27 18.16
C LEU A 191 -12.86 4.25 19.17
N THR A 192 -12.31 4.26 20.40
CA THR A 192 -12.74 5.09 21.51
C THR A 192 -11.59 5.94 22.02
N SER A 193 -11.90 6.94 22.84
CA SER A 193 -10.89 7.77 23.49
C SER A 193 -10.00 6.99 24.47
N ALA A 194 -10.49 5.88 25.00
CA ALA A 194 -9.71 5.01 25.89
C ALA A 194 -8.66 4.18 25.15
N ASP A 195 -8.86 3.95 23.86
CA ASP A 195 -7.97 3.15 23.00
C ASP A 195 -6.86 3.99 22.33
N VAL A 196 -6.87 5.31 22.54
CA VAL A 196 -5.85 6.20 21.94
C VAL A 196 -4.49 5.91 22.58
N PRO A 197 -3.42 5.67 21.79
CA PRO A 197 -2.08 5.40 22.30
C PRO A 197 -1.57 6.50 23.26
N ALA A 198 -0.98 6.08 24.36
CA ALA A 198 -0.54 6.99 25.44
C ALA A 198 0.52 8.00 24.98
N ASP A 199 1.39 7.61 24.05
CA ASP A 199 2.41 8.48 23.46
C ASP A 199 1.81 9.63 22.65
N LEU A 200 0.69 9.38 21.95
CA LEU A 200 -0.05 10.44 21.22
C LEU A 200 -0.72 11.41 22.20
N ILE A 201 -1.29 10.89 23.31
CA ILE A 201 -1.90 11.71 24.34
C ILE A 201 -0.83 12.60 25.00
N GLU A 202 0.34 12.05 25.32
CA GLU A 202 1.42 12.79 25.97
C GLU A 202 2.02 13.85 25.03
N LYS A 203 2.14 13.52 23.73
CA LYS A 203 2.55 14.50 22.73
C LYS A 203 1.59 15.67 22.65
N GLU A 204 0.27 15.41 22.62
CA GLU A 204 -0.74 16.47 22.59
C GLU A 204 -0.73 17.29 23.89
N ARG A 205 -0.57 16.62 25.05
CA ARG A 205 -0.43 17.29 26.36
C ARG A 205 0.77 18.25 26.35
N SER A 206 1.90 17.81 25.84
CA SER A 206 3.13 18.63 25.74
C SER A 206 2.91 19.86 24.85
N VAL A 207 2.24 19.71 23.72
CA VAL A 207 1.88 20.83 22.82
C VAL A 207 0.91 21.78 23.51
N ALA A 208 -0.10 21.25 24.22
CA ALA A 208 -1.07 22.07 24.98
C ALA A 208 -0.38 22.86 26.11
N GLN A 209 0.59 22.24 26.82
CA GLN A 209 1.39 22.92 27.84
C GLN A 209 2.19 24.07 27.28
N ALA A 210 2.88 23.87 26.15
CA ALA A 210 3.66 24.92 25.50
C ALA A 210 2.77 26.12 25.10
N LYS A 211 1.63 25.87 24.45
CA LYS A 211 0.65 26.90 24.09
C LYS A 211 0.06 27.63 25.31
N ALA A 212 -0.22 26.90 26.38
CA ALA A 212 -0.81 27.47 27.59
C ALA A 212 0.20 28.34 28.37
N ALA A 213 1.49 27.99 28.36
CA ALA A 213 2.56 28.79 28.98
C ALA A 213 2.66 30.19 28.37
N GLU A 214 2.42 30.32 27.07
CA GLU A 214 2.42 31.61 26.36
C GLU A 214 1.21 32.50 26.72
N SER A 215 0.17 31.94 27.32
CA SER A 215 -1.09 32.65 27.57
C SER A 215 -1.02 33.66 28.74
N GLY A 216 -0.01 33.59 29.61
CA GLY A 216 0.14 34.44 30.78
C GLY A 216 -0.97 34.29 31.84
N LYS A 217 -1.77 33.21 31.77
CA LYS A 217 -2.91 32.96 32.67
C LYS A 217 -2.47 32.31 34.00
N PRO A 218 -3.28 32.42 35.08
CA PRO A 218 -3.03 31.73 36.33
C PRO A 218 -2.93 30.19 36.15
N ALA A 219 -2.12 29.53 36.98
CA ALA A 219 -1.81 28.11 36.87
C ALA A 219 -3.05 27.19 36.83
N GLU A 220 -4.10 27.51 37.61
CA GLU A 220 -5.36 26.75 37.63
C GLU A 220 -6.11 26.81 36.29
N ILE A 221 -6.05 27.97 35.62
CA ILE A 221 -6.67 28.16 34.30
C ILE A 221 -5.84 27.43 33.25
N VAL A 222 -4.51 27.51 33.33
CA VAL A 222 -3.58 26.77 32.46
C VAL A 222 -3.84 25.27 32.55
N ALA A 223 -3.97 24.69 33.76
CA ALA A 223 -4.27 23.26 33.92
C ALA A 223 -5.60 22.87 33.22
N LYS A 224 -6.67 23.65 33.40
CA LYS A 224 -7.95 23.40 32.73
C LYS A 224 -7.88 23.54 31.21
N MET A 225 -7.05 24.46 30.70
CA MET A 225 -6.82 24.60 29.25
C MET A 225 -6.13 23.39 28.67
N ILE A 226 -5.10 22.84 29.36
CA ILE A 226 -4.39 21.65 28.93
C ILE A 226 -5.33 20.46 28.89
N ASP A 227 -6.07 20.20 29.99
CA ASP A 227 -7.02 19.10 30.05
C ASP A 227 -8.12 19.23 29.00
N GLY A 228 -8.65 20.43 28.78
CA GLY A 228 -9.63 20.71 27.74
C GLY A 228 -9.10 20.45 26.33
N SER A 229 -7.83 20.80 26.04
CA SER A 229 -7.18 20.51 24.77
C SER A 229 -7.01 19.00 24.55
N VAL A 230 -6.54 18.27 25.54
CA VAL A 230 -6.38 16.81 25.47
C VAL A 230 -7.74 16.13 25.27
N GLN A 231 -8.79 16.54 26.00
CA GLN A 231 -10.13 15.98 25.83
C GLN A 231 -10.72 16.27 24.43
N LYS A 232 -10.45 17.45 23.88
CA LYS A 232 -10.85 17.79 22.52
C LYS A 232 -10.13 16.90 21.51
N TYR A 233 -8.81 16.77 21.64
CA TYR A 233 -8.01 15.90 20.78
C TYR A 233 -8.51 14.45 20.80
N LEU A 234 -8.75 13.88 22.00
CA LEU A 234 -9.26 12.51 22.15
C LEU A 234 -10.58 12.30 21.39
N LYS A 235 -11.48 13.28 21.39
CA LYS A 235 -12.74 13.23 20.61
C LYS A 235 -12.50 13.33 19.12
N GLU A 236 -11.54 14.16 18.69
CA GLU A 236 -11.23 14.36 17.28
C GLU A 236 -10.58 13.13 16.63
N VAL A 237 -9.77 12.36 17.39
CA VAL A 237 -9.06 11.20 16.85
C VAL A 237 -9.77 9.86 17.12
N SER A 238 -10.87 9.85 17.85
CA SER A 238 -11.64 8.64 18.20
C SER A 238 -12.81 8.45 17.25
N LEU A 239 -12.87 7.32 16.55
CA LEU A 239 -13.89 7.02 15.55
C LEU A 239 -15.32 7.28 16.03
N PHE A 240 -15.69 6.76 17.20
CA PHE A 240 -17.06 6.84 17.70
C PHE A 240 -17.47 8.24 18.08
N ASN A 241 -16.53 9.10 18.42
CA ASN A 241 -16.79 10.49 18.80
C ASN A 241 -16.80 11.46 17.61
N GLN A 242 -16.25 11.08 16.46
CA GLN A 242 -16.21 11.93 15.28
C GLN A 242 -17.61 12.20 14.73
N PRO A 243 -17.89 13.43 14.26
CA PRO A 243 -19.08 13.72 13.46
C PRO A 243 -19.08 12.83 12.20
N PHE A 244 -20.20 12.18 11.90
CA PHE A 244 -20.29 11.26 10.79
C PHE A 244 -20.20 12.00 9.44
N VAL A 245 -19.29 11.57 8.56
CA VAL A 245 -18.95 12.28 7.31
C VAL A 245 -20.15 12.50 6.37
N LYS A 246 -21.17 11.61 6.40
CA LYS A 246 -22.41 11.78 5.60
C LYS A 246 -23.48 12.62 6.29
N ASN A 247 -23.37 12.81 7.60
CA ASN A 247 -24.32 13.58 8.40
C ASN A 247 -23.66 14.07 9.69
N ASP A 248 -23.12 15.28 9.66
CA ASP A 248 -22.38 15.90 10.77
C ASP A 248 -23.20 16.23 12.01
N LYS A 249 -24.54 16.11 11.92
CA LYS A 249 -25.47 16.30 13.06
C LYS A 249 -25.48 15.12 14.03
N GLN A 250 -24.85 14.01 13.69
CA GLN A 250 -24.72 12.83 14.55
C GLN A 250 -23.29 12.32 14.54
N THR A 251 -22.89 11.67 15.64
CA THR A 251 -21.60 10.98 15.71
C THR A 251 -21.68 9.62 15.01
N VAL A 252 -20.50 9.03 14.71
CA VAL A 252 -20.43 7.66 14.20
C VAL A 252 -21.09 6.67 15.15
N GLU A 253 -20.90 6.84 16.47
CA GLU A 253 -21.55 5.99 17.49
C GLU A 253 -23.07 6.06 17.39
N GLN A 254 -23.64 7.26 17.28
CA GLN A 254 -25.08 7.45 17.15
C GLN A 254 -25.63 6.81 15.87
N MET A 255 -24.92 6.95 14.76
CA MET A 255 -25.29 6.34 13.49
C MET A 255 -25.28 4.81 13.60
N LEU A 256 -24.24 4.23 14.16
CA LEU A 256 -24.11 2.78 14.35
C LEU A 256 -25.21 2.22 15.26
N LYS A 257 -25.49 2.91 16.37
CA LYS A 257 -26.57 2.55 17.29
C LYS A 257 -27.94 2.57 16.61
N ALA A 258 -28.23 3.59 15.82
CA ALA A 258 -29.47 3.69 15.05
C ALA A 258 -29.60 2.57 14.01
N ALA A 259 -28.47 2.10 13.42
CA ALA A 259 -28.42 1.01 12.48
C ALA A 259 -28.36 -0.40 13.13
N GLY A 260 -28.37 -0.51 14.46
CA GLY A 260 -28.22 -1.78 15.15
C GLY A 260 -26.90 -2.51 14.81
N THR A 261 -25.84 -1.74 14.59
CA THR A 261 -24.54 -2.25 14.11
C THR A 261 -23.45 -1.92 15.12
N THR A 262 -22.53 -2.86 15.33
CA THR A 262 -21.37 -2.68 16.20
C THR A 262 -20.11 -2.89 15.37
N VAL A 263 -19.20 -1.93 15.44
CA VAL A 263 -17.85 -2.02 14.88
C VAL A 263 -16.91 -2.52 15.98
N LYS A 264 -16.21 -3.61 15.73
CA LYS A 264 -15.26 -4.23 16.67
C LYS A 264 -13.83 -3.74 16.46
N ALA A 265 -13.46 -3.52 15.21
CA ALA A 265 -12.13 -3.03 14.83
C ALA A 265 -12.18 -2.39 13.44
N PHE A 266 -11.20 -1.55 13.16
CA PHE A 266 -10.89 -1.12 11.81
C PHE A 266 -9.38 -1.19 11.55
N THR A 267 -9.03 -1.28 10.28
CA THR A 267 -7.64 -1.17 9.82
C THR A 267 -7.62 -0.24 8.63
N LEU A 268 -6.75 0.75 8.69
CA LEU A 268 -6.54 1.75 7.65
C LEU A 268 -5.12 1.62 7.11
N TYR A 269 -4.97 1.49 5.79
CA TYR A 269 -3.70 1.63 5.09
C TYR A 269 -3.75 2.81 4.14
N VAL A 270 -2.73 3.64 4.22
CA VAL A 270 -2.48 4.73 3.27
C VAL A 270 -1.13 4.43 2.60
N VAL A 271 -1.11 4.42 1.27
CA VAL A 271 0.10 4.15 0.50
C VAL A 271 1.21 5.11 0.88
N GLY A 272 2.38 4.56 1.16
CA GLY A 272 3.60 5.32 1.46
C GLY A 272 3.63 6.00 2.82
N GLU A 273 2.64 5.74 3.68
CA GLU A 273 2.62 6.31 5.05
C GLU A 273 3.89 5.95 5.82
N GLY A 274 4.60 6.97 6.35
CA GLY A 274 5.84 6.79 7.09
C GLY A 274 7.08 6.48 6.24
N ILE A 275 6.98 6.49 4.90
CA ILE A 275 8.13 6.39 4.01
C ILE A 275 8.60 7.81 3.67
N GLU A 276 9.85 8.11 3.97
CA GLU A 276 10.47 9.36 3.51
C GLU A 276 10.65 9.30 1.98
N LYS A 277 9.92 10.15 1.28
CA LYS A 277 10.15 10.34 -0.15
C LYS A 277 11.51 11.02 -0.32
N ARG A 278 12.36 10.46 -1.16
CA ARG A 278 13.50 11.22 -1.67
C ARG A 278 12.93 12.46 -2.37
N THR A 279 13.26 13.62 -1.87
CA THR A 279 13.14 14.86 -2.62
C THR A 279 14.33 14.88 -3.57
N ASP A 280 14.12 14.30 -4.77
CA ASP A 280 15.11 14.44 -5.83
C ASP A 280 15.13 15.92 -6.22
N ASP A 281 16.15 16.62 -5.73
CA ASP A 281 16.46 17.95 -6.25
C ASP A 281 17.10 17.75 -7.62
N PHE A 282 16.24 17.63 -8.63
CA PHE A 282 16.64 17.43 -10.03
C PHE A 282 17.64 18.52 -10.47
N ALA A 283 17.52 19.75 -9.96
CA ALA A 283 18.45 20.83 -10.24
C ALA A 283 19.84 20.54 -9.64
N ALA A 284 19.92 20.01 -8.42
CA ALA A 284 21.16 19.61 -7.78
C ALA A 284 21.80 18.39 -8.46
N GLU A 285 20.99 17.40 -8.88
CA GLU A 285 21.50 16.24 -9.64
C GLU A 285 22.08 16.64 -11.00
N VAL A 286 21.38 17.46 -11.76
CA VAL A 286 21.86 18.00 -13.04
C VAL A 286 23.13 18.83 -12.83
N ALA A 287 23.18 19.67 -11.80
CA ALA A 287 24.36 20.45 -11.46
C ALA A 287 25.56 19.55 -11.10
N ALA A 288 25.34 18.48 -10.35
CA ALA A 288 26.38 17.52 -9.99
C ALA A 288 26.90 16.74 -11.22
N GLN A 289 26.00 16.34 -12.13
CA GLN A 289 26.39 15.66 -13.39
C GLN A 289 27.19 16.59 -14.32
N VAL A 290 26.77 17.86 -14.44
CA VAL A 290 27.49 18.85 -15.21
C VAL A 290 28.87 19.13 -14.61
N ALA A 291 28.97 19.21 -13.27
CA ALA A 291 30.26 19.38 -12.58
C ALA A 291 31.21 18.20 -12.78
N ALA A 292 30.67 16.96 -12.69
CA ALA A 292 31.45 15.75 -12.92
C ALA A 292 31.94 15.64 -14.38
N ALA A 293 31.12 16.00 -15.36
CA ALA A 293 31.48 16.02 -16.77
C ALA A 293 32.59 17.06 -17.07
N ARG A 294 32.62 18.17 -16.34
CA ARG A 294 33.66 19.19 -16.48
C ARG A 294 34.98 18.82 -15.81
N GLN A 295 35.02 17.93 -14.85
CA GLN A 295 36.21 17.43 -14.17
C GLN A 295 36.85 16.22 -14.88
N GLY A 296 36.15 15.56 -15.80
CA GLY A 296 36.60 14.43 -16.58
C GLY A 296 37.04 14.78 -18.02
N ALA A 297 37.03 16.06 -18.38
CA ALA A 297 37.53 16.60 -19.65
C ALA A 297 38.82 17.41 -19.41
#